data_0ca488046d4401b66da840342fc89ab5
#
_entry.id   0ca488046d4401b66da840342fc89ab5
#
_cell.length_a   1.000
_cell.length_b   1.000
_cell.length_c   1.000
_cell.angle_alpha   90.00
_cell.angle_beta   90.00
_cell.angle_gamma   90.00
#
_symmetry.space_group_name_H-M   'P 1'
#
loop_
_entity.id
_entity.type
_entity.pdbx_description
1 polymer ?
#
loop_
_entity_poly.entity_id
_entity_poly.type
_entity_poly.pdbx_seq_one_letter_code
_entity_poly.pdbx_strand_id
1 'polypeptide(L)'
;RVFVDVSKWSNTAPYMQEIDVPGILSTDAPTVALYLSGLETAEAVRRLNKQFAKVDFVETLDGKIRVKCFNKKPEESLWIGLKGV
;
A
#
# COMPACT_ATOMS: atom_id res chain seq x y z
N ARG A 1 3.68 5.06 8.95
CA ARG A 1 3.82 4.19 7.77
C ARG A 1 3.07 2.87 7.96
N VAL A 2 2.68 2.26 6.86
CA VAL A 2 1.89 1.03 6.85
C VAL A 2 2.64 -0.02 6.02
N PHE A 3 2.73 -1.24 6.53
CA PHE A 3 3.40 -2.33 5.83
C PHE A 3 2.41 -3.07 4.94
N VAL A 4 2.73 -3.19 3.65
CA VAL A 4 1.93 -3.95 2.68
C VAL A 4 2.68 -5.25 2.41
N ASP A 5 2.18 -6.33 2.98
CA ASP A 5 2.85 -7.63 2.98
C ASP A 5 2.57 -8.40 1.68
N VAL A 6 3.63 -8.79 0.98
CA VAL A 6 3.52 -9.51 -0.29
C VAL A 6 2.77 -10.83 -0.15
N SER A 7 2.77 -11.45 1.02
CA SER A 7 2.12 -12.74 1.26
C SER A 7 0.62 -12.64 1.57
N LYS A 8 0.09 -11.43 1.72
CA LYS A 8 -1.29 -11.22 2.20
C LYS A 8 -2.29 -10.89 1.10
N TRP A 9 -1.86 -10.82 -0.15
CA TRP A 9 -2.78 -10.56 -1.26
C TRP A 9 -3.72 -11.73 -1.50
N SER A 10 -4.97 -11.43 -1.90
CA SER A 10 -5.89 -12.46 -2.36
C SER A 10 -5.34 -13.15 -3.61
N ASN A 11 -5.87 -14.34 -3.94
CA ASN A 11 -5.32 -15.18 -5.00
C ASN A 11 -5.82 -14.83 -6.40
N THR A 12 -6.89 -14.04 -6.51
CA THR A 12 -7.50 -13.70 -7.80
C THR A 12 -7.71 -12.20 -7.90
N ALA A 13 -7.65 -11.67 -9.12
CA ALA A 13 -7.91 -10.26 -9.36
C ALA A 13 -9.39 -9.93 -9.13
N PRO A 14 -9.74 -8.78 -8.56
CA PRO A 14 -8.80 -7.79 -8.07
C PRO A 14 -8.11 -8.27 -6.79
N TYR A 15 -6.78 -8.14 -6.78
CA TYR A 15 -6.00 -8.54 -5.61
C TYR A 15 -6.19 -7.53 -4.49
N MET A 16 -6.48 -8.00 -3.29
CA MET A 16 -6.80 -7.14 -2.15
C MET A 16 -6.14 -7.64 -0.88
N GLN A 17 -5.84 -6.71 0.02
CA GLN A 17 -5.54 -7.02 1.41
C GLN A 17 -6.03 -5.90 2.31
N GLU A 18 -6.43 -6.25 3.53
CA GLU A 18 -6.81 -5.30 4.56
C GLU A 18 -5.68 -5.19 5.58
N ILE A 19 -5.40 -3.96 6.00
CA ILE A 19 -4.30 -3.68 6.93
C ILE A 19 -4.84 -2.80 8.04
N ASP A 20 -4.61 -3.19 9.29
CA ASP A 20 -5.05 -2.42 10.44
C ASP A 20 -4.28 -1.10 10.51
N VAL A 21 -5.02 -0.01 10.67
CA VAL A 21 -4.48 1.34 10.86
C VAL A 21 -5.28 1.98 11.98
N PRO A 22 -4.87 1.81 13.24
CA PRO A 22 -5.64 2.34 14.36
C PRO A 22 -5.86 3.84 14.25
N GLY A 23 -7.10 4.27 14.48
CA GLY A 23 -7.48 5.67 14.45
C GLY A 23 -7.94 6.20 13.11
N ILE A 24 -7.76 5.45 12.02
CA ILE A 24 -8.27 5.89 10.72
C ILE A 24 -9.78 5.69 10.66
N LEU A 25 -10.46 6.59 9.96
CA LEU A 25 -11.92 6.54 9.79
C LEU A 25 -12.26 6.38 8.30
N SER A 26 -13.42 5.78 8.05
CA SER A 26 -13.91 5.58 6.68
C SER A 26 -14.12 6.90 5.93
N THR A 27 -14.28 8.01 6.67
CA THR A 27 -14.43 9.35 6.08
C THR A 27 -13.10 10.04 5.80
N ASP A 28 -11.98 9.46 6.23
CA ASP A 28 -10.66 10.02 5.95
C ASP A 28 -10.29 9.81 4.48
N ALA A 29 -9.59 10.77 3.91
CA ALA A 29 -9.13 10.71 2.52
C ALA A 29 -7.64 11.07 2.46
N PRO A 30 -6.76 10.21 2.99
CA PRO A 30 -5.34 10.50 3.05
C PRO A 30 -4.69 10.48 1.66
N THR A 31 -3.59 11.21 1.53
CA THR A 31 -2.71 11.05 0.39
C THR A 31 -1.83 9.83 0.64
N VAL A 32 -1.83 8.90 -0.30
CA VAL A 32 -1.06 7.65 -0.21
C VAL A 32 0.18 7.76 -1.09
N ALA A 33 1.33 7.44 -0.52
CA ALA A 33 2.59 7.47 -1.25
C ALA A 33 3.49 6.32 -0.80
N LEU A 34 4.41 5.93 -1.68
CA LEU A 34 5.44 4.98 -1.31
C LEU A 34 6.30 5.61 -0.20
N TYR A 35 6.52 4.88 0.89
CA TYR A 35 7.40 5.31 1.96
C TYR A 35 8.81 4.80 1.71
N LEU A 36 9.77 5.70 1.76
CA LEU A 36 11.20 5.39 1.67
C LEU A 36 11.89 5.88 2.94
N SER A 37 12.82 5.07 3.45
CA SER A 37 13.58 5.43 4.66
C SER A 37 14.63 6.52 4.40
N GLY A 38 15.02 6.68 3.13
CA GLY A 38 16.11 7.56 2.73
C GLY A 38 17.45 6.85 2.65
N LEU A 39 17.49 5.56 2.99
CA LEU A 39 18.72 4.76 2.96
C LEU A 39 18.78 3.81 1.76
N GLU A 40 17.73 3.77 0.95
CA GLU A 40 17.67 2.91 -0.22
C GLU A 40 18.65 3.37 -1.31
N THR A 41 19.16 2.39 -2.09
CA THR A 41 19.94 2.71 -3.28
C THR A 41 19.02 3.21 -4.39
N ALA A 42 19.58 3.89 -5.39
CA ALA A 42 18.81 4.36 -6.54
C ALA A 42 18.12 3.18 -7.26
N GLU A 43 18.78 2.02 -7.33
CA GLU A 43 18.23 0.82 -7.92
C GLU A 43 17.03 0.30 -7.13
N ALA A 44 17.16 0.27 -5.80
CA ALA A 44 16.07 -0.15 -4.93
C ALA A 44 14.86 0.79 -5.05
N VAL A 45 15.10 2.10 -5.12
CA VAL A 45 14.03 3.09 -5.30
C VAL A 45 13.27 2.84 -6.60
N ARG A 46 13.98 2.60 -7.70
CA ARG A 46 13.33 2.29 -8.98
C ARG A 46 12.49 1.02 -8.89
N ARG A 47 13.03 -0.02 -8.26
CA ARG A 47 12.32 -1.29 -8.08
C ARG A 47 11.04 -1.11 -7.24
N LEU A 48 11.15 -0.40 -6.12
CA LEU A 48 10.02 -0.17 -5.22
C LEU A 48 8.94 0.67 -5.89
N ASN A 49 9.32 1.71 -6.63
CA ASN A 49 8.34 2.52 -7.36
C ASN A 49 7.59 1.69 -8.41
N LYS A 50 8.29 0.77 -9.07
CA LYS A 50 7.68 -0.12 -10.05
C LYS A 50 6.63 -1.04 -9.40
N GLN A 51 6.93 -1.54 -8.20
CA GLN A 51 5.98 -2.38 -7.46
C GLN A 51 4.81 -1.55 -6.95
N PHE A 52 5.06 -0.37 -6.41
CA PHE A 52 4.00 0.51 -5.92
C PHE A 52 3.04 0.95 -7.03
N ALA A 53 3.54 1.11 -8.25
CA ALA A 53 2.70 1.48 -9.41
C ALA A 53 1.63 0.44 -9.74
N LYS A 54 1.73 -0.77 -9.21
CA LYS A 54 0.72 -1.82 -9.37
C LYS A 54 -0.48 -1.65 -8.45
N VAL A 55 -0.35 -0.80 -7.41
CA VAL A 55 -1.45 -0.49 -6.50
C VAL A 55 -2.35 0.55 -7.15
N ASP A 56 -3.61 0.19 -7.36
CA ASP A 56 -4.56 1.03 -8.08
C ASP A 56 -5.46 1.84 -7.15
N PHE A 57 -5.73 1.34 -5.95
CA PHE A 57 -6.71 1.97 -5.08
C PHE A 57 -6.45 1.61 -3.62
N VAL A 58 -6.62 2.59 -2.74
CA VAL A 58 -6.57 2.38 -1.29
C VAL A 58 -7.85 2.95 -0.72
N GLU A 59 -8.65 2.08 -0.13
CA GLU A 59 -9.93 2.42 0.48
C GLU A 59 -9.76 2.53 1.99
N THR A 60 -10.28 3.61 2.59
CA THR A 60 -10.27 3.76 4.05
C THR A 60 -11.52 3.14 4.65
N LEU A 61 -11.34 2.43 5.75
CA LEU A 61 -12.39 1.84 6.56
C LEU A 61 -12.14 2.26 8.01
N ASP A 62 -13.11 2.05 8.89
CA ASP A 62 -12.89 2.37 10.29
C ASP A 62 -11.86 1.42 10.91
N GLY A 63 -10.71 1.98 11.27
CA GLY A 63 -9.61 1.24 11.91
C GLY A 63 -8.71 0.46 10.95
N LYS A 64 -8.92 0.55 9.63
CA LYS A 64 -8.10 -0.17 8.66
C LYS A 64 -8.21 0.42 7.26
N ILE A 65 -7.34 -0.05 6.37
CA ILE A 65 -7.40 0.27 4.95
C ILE A 65 -7.51 -1.01 4.14
N ARG A 66 -8.06 -0.91 2.93
CA ARG A 66 -8.08 -2.00 1.97
C ARG A 66 -7.32 -1.55 0.73
N VAL A 67 -6.26 -2.28 0.42
CA VAL A 67 -5.40 -1.99 -0.74
C VAL A 67 -5.81 -2.90 -1.89
N LYS A 68 -6.01 -2.33 -3.08
CA LYS A 68 -6.48 -3.07 -4.25
C LYS A 68 -5.55 -2.90 -5.45
N CYS A 69 -5.33 -4.00 -6.16
CA CYS A 69 -4.60 -4.04 -7.42
C CYS A 69 -5.49 -4.75 -8.44
N PHE A 70 -5.94 -4.03 -9.47
CA PHE A 70 -6.93 -4.60 -10.41
C PHE A 70 -6.31 -5.51 -11.46
N ASN A 71 -5.03 -5.30 -11.83
CA ASN A 71 -4.38 -6.06 -12.89
C ASN A 71 -3.27 -6.96 -12.36
N LYS A 72 -2.30 -6.39 -11.69
CA LYS A 72 -1.13 -7.11 -11.17
C LYS A 72 -0.88 -6.68 -9.74
N LYS A 73 -0.41 -7.59 -8.92
CA LYS A 73 -0.03 -7.29 -7.54
C LYS A 73 1.49 -7.11 -7.43
N PRO A 74 1.95 -6.34 -6.44
CA PRO A 74 3.38 -6.23 -6.16
C PRO A 74 4.02 -7.59 -5.91
N GLU A 75 5.26 -7.74 -6.35
CA GLU A 75 6.01 -8.98 -6.18
C GLU A 75 6.89 -8.96 -4.94
N GLU A 76 6.91 -7.85 -4.21
CA GLU A 76 7.61 -7.74 -2.92
C GLU A 76 6.82 -6.85 -1.97
N SER A 77 7.13 -6.96 -0.68
CA SER A 77 6.49 -6.14 0.35
C SER A 77 6.91 -4.68 0.23
N LEU A 78 6.00 -3.78 0.60
CA LEU A 78 6.20 -2.35 0.50
C LEU A 78 5.81 -1.66 1.81
N TRP A 79 6.42 -0.50 2.06
CA TRP A 79 5.92 0.43 3.05
C TRP A 79 5.23 1.58 2.33
N ILE A 80 4.07 1.99 2.81
CA ILE A 80 3.36 3.17 2.28
C ILE A 80 3.13 4.17 3.40
N GLY A 81 3.04 5.43 3.02
CA GLY A 81 2.72 6.51 3.94
C GLY A 81 1.32 7.03 3.68
N LEU A 82 0.61 7.36 4.76
CA LEU A 82 -0.72 7.96 4.70
C LEU A 82 -0.61 9.35 5.30
N LYS A 83 -0.81 10.38 4.48
CA LYS A 83 -0.75 11.78 4.93
C LYS A 83 -2.15 12.35 5.02
N GLY A 84 -2.40 13.16 6.04
CA GLY A 84 -3.70 13.80 6.24
C GLY A 84 -4.67 12.97 7.04
N VAL A 85 -4.15 12.07 7.86
CA VAL A 85 -4.96 11.22 8.74
C VAL A 85 -4.71 11.60 10.18
#